data_2c56a643bba2348be24a869341c5ece7
#
_entry.id   2c56a643bba2348be24a869341c5ece7
#
_cell.length_a   1.000
_cell.length_b   1.000
_cell.length_c   1.000
_cell.angle_alpha   90.00
_cell.angle_beta   90.00
_cell.angle_gamma   90.00
#
_symmetry.space_group_name_H-M   'P 1'
#
loop_
_entity.id
_entity.type
_entity.pdbx_description
1 polymer ?
#
loop_
_entity_poly.entity_id
_entity_poly.type
_entity_poly.pdbx_seq_one_letter_code
_entity_poly.pdbx_strand_id
1 'polypeptide(L)'
;KMYNGDNQMLFQDSVTPDSLWQYDLNKQSIVEEWKCGENGAAVLDFTHSKKLGQLDNACDIIGITKKKIFAMDGRVNRKNKIVEDKIYNTSPDFQCVATPSFEGIATGSGNGDIRLFNGVGKNAKTLIPCFGDPIRSLDVTKNGDYILATCDKYIMLVNTLGDQNINGFTAC
;
A
#
# COMPACT_ATOMS: atom_id res chain seq x y z
N LYS A 1 0.33 1.47 11.66
CA LYS A 1 1.62 0.84 11.28
C LYS A 1 2.76 1.45 12.10
N MET A 2 3.71 0.61 12.54
CA MET A 2 4.94 1.11 13.18
C MET A 2 5.80 1.84 12.14
N TYR A 3 6.60 2.79 12.58
CA TYR A 3 7.32 3.72 11.71
C TYR A 3 8.62 4.19 12.37
N ASN A 4 9.65 4.51 11.58
CA ASN A 4 10.92 5.08 12.04
C ASN A 4 11.60 4.26 13.16
N GLY A 5 12.00 3.02 12.85
CA GLY A 5 12.68 2.13 13.79
C GLY A 5 11.85 1.80 15.04
N ASP A 6 10.53 1.62 14.85
CA ASP A 6 9.55 1.33 15.91
C ASP A 6 9.43 2.41 17.03
N ASN A 7 9.99 3.61 16.81
CA ASN A 7 9.85 4.73 17.76
C ASN A 7 8.59 5.56 17.55
N GLN A 8 7.94 5.39 16.40
CA GLN A 8 6.78 6.16 16.00
C GLN A 8 5.71 5.24 15.42
N MET A 9 4.50 5.74 15.34
CA MET A 9 3.37 5.04 14.76
C MET A 9 2.63 5.97 13.80
N LEU A 10 2.31 5.45 12.61
CA LEU A 10 1.37 6.08 11.70
C LEU A 10 0.01 5.39 11.83
N PHE A 11 -1.04 6.18 11.96
CA PHE A 11 -2.43 5.70 12.01
C PHE A 11 -3.37 6.65 11.29
N GLN A 12 -4.53 6.13 10.96
CA GLN A 12 -5.63 6.89 10.39
C GLN A 12 -6.73 7.06 11.42
N ASP A 13 -7.37 8.20 11.41
CA ASP A 13 -8.56 8.49 12.21
C ASP A 13 -9.82 8.47 11.30
N SER A 14 -10.93 7.99 11.86
CA SER A 14 -12.23 7.99 11.17
C SER A 14 -12.81 9.39 10.95
N VAL A 15 -12.39 10.37 11.75
CA VAL A 15 -12.85 11.77 11.66
C VAL A 15 -12.17 12.50 10.50
N THR A 16 -10.90 12.16 10.23
CA THR A 16 -10.10 12.75 9.13
C THR A 16 -9.57 11.65 8.20
N PRO A 17 -10.45 11.02 7.40
CA PRO A 17 -10.09 9.83 6.62
C PRO A 17 -9.10 10.11 5.48
N ASP A 18 -8.86 11.38 5.15
CA ASP A 18 -7.90 11.86 4.14
C ASP A 18 -6.51 12.16 4.71
N SER A 19 -6.28 11.86 5.99
CA SER A 19 -5.03 12.17 6.69
C SER A 19 -4.49 10.94 7.41
N LEU A 20 -3.16 10.90 7.56
CA LEU A 20 -2.46 10.03 8.49
C LEU A 20 -1.89 10.87 9.63
N TRP A 21 -1.92 10.31 10.83
CA TRP A 21 -1.37 10.93 12.02
C TRP A 21 -0.11 10.22 12.46
N GLN A 22 0.93 10.98 12.72
CA GLN A 22 2.19 10.48 13.26
C GLN A 22 2.23 10.70 14.76
N TYR A 23 2.36 9.61 15.49
CA TYR A 23 2.47 9.58 16.96
C TYR A 23 3.89 9.16 17.35
N ASP A 24 4.49 9.92 18.24
CA ASP A 24 5.81 9.63 18.80
C ASP A 24 5.64 8.91 20.14
N LEU A 25 6.15 7.68 20.21
CA LEU A 25 6.03 6.84 21.40
C LEU A 25 6.85 7.37 22.61
N ASN A 26 7.98 8.02 22.33
CA ASN A 26 8.82 8.58 23.39
C ASN A 26 8.22 9.87 23.96
N LYS A 27 7.65 10.71 23.08
CA LYS A 27 6.98 11.96 23.48
C LYS A 27 5.55 11.74 23.98
N GLN A 28 4.98 10.56 23.72
CA GLN A 28 3.58 10.21 24.01
C GLN A 28 2.57 11.22 23.44
N SER A 29 2.83 11.73 22.26
CA SER A 29 2.00 12.75 21.61
C SER A 29 1.98 12.63 20.09
N ILE A 30 0.91 13.16 19.48
CA ILE A 30 0.86 13.37 18.03
C ILE A 30 1.86 14.46 17.68
N VAL A 31 2.75 14.17 16.74
CA VAL A 31 3.80 15.11 16.32
C VAL A 31 3.48 15.76 14.98
N GLU A 32 2.76 15.08 14.10
CA GLU A 32 2.46 15.62 12.78
C GLU A 32 1.18 15.02 12.18
N GLU A 33 0.48 15.82 11.37
CA GLU A 33 -0.59 15.39 10.47
C GLU A 33 -0.07 15.37 9.03
N TRP A 34 -0.22 14.24 8.35
CA TRP A 34 0.14 14.06 6.95
C TRP A 34 -1.12 14.11 6.08
N LYS A 35 -1.30 15.15 5.33
CA LYS A 35 -2.37 15.21 4.33
C LYS A 35 -2.05 14.28 3.16
N CYS A 36 -2.95 13.35 2.87
CA CYS A 36 -2.77 12.29 1.88
C CYS A 36 -3.66 12.46 0.65
N GLY A 37 -4.60 13.38 0.70
CA GLY A 37 -5.57 13.59 -0.37
C GLY A 37 -5.82 15.05 -0.69
N GLU A 38 -6.04 15.32 -1.96
CA GLU A 38 -6.80 16.47 -2.42
C GLU A 38 -8.26 16.07 -2.46
N ASN A 39 -9.17 16.96 -2.07
CA ASN A 39 -10.63 16.75 -2.11
C ASN A 39 -11.22 15.71 -1.13
N GLY A 40 -10.59 15.43 0.01
CA GLY A 40 -11.16 14.61 1.06
C GLY A 40 -11.33 13.11 0.72
N ALA A 41 -10.57 12.61 -0.26
CA ALA A 41 -10.60 11.19 -0.59
C ALA A 41 -9.98 10.37 0.54
N ALA A 42 -10.79 9.45 1.12
CA ALA A 42 -10.34 8.60 2.21
C ALA A 42 -9.16 7.71 1.80
N VAL A 43 -8.13 7.67 2.62
CA VAL A 43 -7.10 6.64 2.56
C VAL A 43 -7.72 5.32 3.02
N LEU A 44 -7.62 4.27 2.23
CA LEU A 44 -8.22 2.97 2.57
C LEU A 44 -7.23 2.06 3.26
N ASP A 45 -5.98 2.09 2.81
CA ASP A 45 -4.88 1.35 3.43
C ASP A 45 -3.55 2.02 3.08
N PHE A 46 -2.53 1.73 3.86
CA PHE A 46 -1.17 2.17 3.62
C PHE A 46 -0.15 1.18 4.20
N THR A 47 1.04 1.16 3.63
CA THR A 47 2.15 0.29 4.03
C THR A 47 3.48 0.98 3.77
N HIS A 48 4.58 0.44 4.29
CA HIS A 48 5.92 0.89 3.92
C HIS A 48 6.20 0.61 2.44
N SER A 49 7.06 1.41 1.83
CA SER A 49 7.47 1.22 0.42
C SER A 49 8.19 -0.12 0.18
N LYS A 50 8.74 -0.70 1.24
CA LYS A 50 9.36 -2.03 1.25
C LYS A 50 8.89 -2.84 2.45
N LYS A 51 8.80 -4.16 2.29
CA LYS A 51 8.48 -5.07 3.39
C LYS A 51 9.49 -4.91 4.52
N LEU A 52 8.99 -4.80 5.75
CA LEU A 52 9.78 -4.53 6.97
C LEU A 52 10.46 -3.15 6.99
N GLY A 53 10.02 -2.20 6.16
CA GLY A 53 10.57 -0.84 6.14
C GLY A 53 10.46 -0.09 7.47
N GLN A 54 9.60 -0.55 8.40
CA GLN A 54 9.56 0.00 9.77
C GLN A 54 10.86 -0.22 10.54
N LEU A 55 11.62 -1.26 10.22
CA LEU A 55 12.89 -1.59 10.88
C LEU A 55 14.05 -0.73 10.38
N ASP A 56 13.89 -0.19 9.20
CA ASP A 56 14.83 0.76 8.62
C ASP A 56 14.37 2.19 8.93
N ASN A 57 15.27 3.16 8.87
CA ASN A 57 14.88 4.58 8.92
C ASN A 57 14.24 5.04 7.59
N ALA A 58 13.62 4.12 6.85
CA ALA A 58 12.90 4.43 5.63
C ALA A 58 11.64 5.23 5.97
N CYS A 59 11.54 6.41 5.39
CA CYS A 59 10.44 7.34 5.61
C CYS A 59 9.36 7.26 4.53
N ASP A 60 9.48 6.27 3.63
CA ASP A 60 8.64 6.16 2.45
C ASP A 60 7.45 5.24 2.71
N ILE A 61 6.26 5.75 2.49
CA ILE A 61 4.97 5.07 2.69
C ILE A 61 4.22 5.02 1.35
N ILE A 62 3.63 3.89 1.05
CA ILE A 62 2.68 3.72 -0.06
C ILE A 62 1.27 3.72 0.53
N GLY A 63 0.41 4.56 0.00
CA GLY A 63 -1.00 4.61 0.37
C GLY A 63 -1.91 4.43 -0.83
N ILE A 64 -3.14 4.05 -0.56
CA ILE A 64 -4.18 3.88 -1.57
C ILE A 64 -5.48 4.57 -1.17
N THR A 65 -6.18 5.05 -2.19
CA THR A 65 -7.63 5.32 -2.15
C THR A 65 -8.33 4.37 -3.11
N LYS A 66 -9.64 4.45 -3.26
CA LYS A 66 -10.39 3.59 -4.21
C LYS A 66 -9.83 3.56 -5.64
N LYS A 67 -9.24 4.67 -6.10
CA LYS A 67 -8.79 4.85 -7.49
C LYS A 67 -7.35 5.32 -7.64
N LYS A 68 -6.64 5.56 -6.53
CA LYS A 68 -5.34 6.22 -6.54
C LYS A 68 -4.34 5.39 -5.74
N ILE A 69 -3.11 5.29 -6.26
CA ILE A 69 -1.94 4.83 -5.52
C ILE A 69 -1.00 6.03 -5.40
N PHE A 70 -0.44 6.26 -4.22
CA PHE A 70 0.45 7.37 -3.97
C PHE A 70 1.61 6.97 -3.04
N ALA A 71 2.75 7.63 -3.23
CA ALA A 71 3.91 7.54 -2.36
C ALA A 71 4.01 8.80 -1.51
N MET A 72 4.35 8.64 -0.24
CA MET A 72 4.63 9.72 0.69
C MET A 72 6.04 9.59 1.25
N ASP A 73 6.70 10.73 1.48
CA ASP A 73 7.99 10.81 2.16
C ASP A 73 7.83 11.68 3.41
N GLY A 74 8.04 11.07 4.59
CA GLY A 74 7.94 11.75 5.87
C GLY A 74 8.94 12.89 6.08
N ARG A 75 10.04 12.91 5.31
CA ARG A 75 11.08 13.96 5.37
C ARG A 75 10.67 15.27 4.70
N VAL A 76 9.63 15.21 3.86
CA VAL A 76 9.14 16.42 3.17
C VAL A 76 8.56 17.42 4.17
N ASN A 77 9.10 18.62 4.21
CA ASN A 77 8.66 19.67 5.15
C ASN A 77 7.43 20.43 4.62
N ARG A 78 6.30 19.72 4.46
CA ARG A 78 4.98 20.27 4.14
C ARG A 78 3.89 19.31 4.60
N LYS A 79 2.67 19.82 4.82
CA LYS A 79 1.54 18.96 5.26
C LYS A 79 1.17 17.88 4.25
N ASN A 80 1.17 18.19 2.96
CA ASN A 80 1.02 17.19 1.91
C ASN A 80 2.36 16.49 1.69
N LYS A 81 2.50 15.27 2.19
CA LYS A 81 3.70 14.44 2.08
C LYS A 81 3.79 13.65 0.77
N ILE A 82 2.79 13.74 -0.10
CA ILE A 82 2.78 13.00 -1.38
C ILE A 82 3.91 13.51 -2.27
N VAL A 83 4.74 12.60 -2.73
CA VAL A 83 5.85 12.86 -3.65
C VAL A 83 5.57 12.34 -5.05
N GLU A 84 4.80 11.28 -5.17
CA GLU A 84 4.36 10.69 -6.44
C GLU A 84 2.96 10.10 -6.28
N ASP A 85 2.13 10.21 -7.31
CA ASP A 85 0.81 9.59 -7.31
C ASP A 85 0.30 9.26 -8.71
N LYS A 86 -0.71 8.40 -8.77
CA LYS A 86 -1.44 8.09 -10.00
C LYS A 86 -2.89 7.74 -9.71
N ILE A 87 -3.77 8.39 -10.47
CA ILE A 87 -5.20 8.08 -10.49
C ILE A 87 -5.48 7.11 -11.65
N TYR A 88 -6.25 6.05 -11.38
CA TYR A 88 -6.62 5.03 -12.36
C TYR A 88 -8.06 5.21 -12.80
N ASN A 89 -8.26 5.52 -14.08
CA ASN A 89 -9.60 5.79 -14.66
C ASN A 89 -10.49 4.54 -14.73
N THR A 90 -9.90 3.35 -14.71
CA THR A 90 -10.61 2.05 -14.75
C THR A 90 -11.40 1.72 -13.49
N SER A 91 -11.40 2.61 -12.50
CA SER A 91 -12.08 2.41 -11.20
C SER A 91 -11.77 1.05 -10.57
N PRO A 92 -10.53 0.77 -10.23
CA PRO A 92 -10.09 -0.54 -9.75
C PRO A 92 -10.65 -0.94 -8.38
N ASP A 93 -11.29 -0.04 -7.64
CA ASP A 93 -11.85 -0.22 -6.29
C ASP A 93 -10.85 -0.85 -5.31
N PHE A 94 -9.65 -0.23 -5.21
CA PHE A 94 -8.61 -0.70 -4.29
C PHE A 94 -9.11 -0.72 -2.85
N GLN A 95 -8.77 -1.79 -2.11
CA GLN A 95 -9.16 -1.99 -0.71
C GLN A 95 -7.96 -2.16 0.22
N CYS A 96 -6.91 -2.83 -0.24
CA CYS A 96 -5.71 -3.10 0.56
C CYS A 96 -4.45 -3.06 -0.30
N VAL A 97 -3.30 -2.85 0.36
CA VAL A 97 -1.98 -2.73 -0.28
C VAL A 97 -0.91 -3.46 0.51
N ALA A 98 -0.01 -4.13 -0.19
CA ALA A 98 1.19 -4.74 0.38
C ALA A 98 2.38 -4.58 -0.56
N THR A 99 3.60 -4.65 0.00
CA THR A 99 4.84 -4.44 -0.74
C THR A 99 5.85 -5.56 -0.46
N PRO A 100 6.62 -6.00 -1.46
CA PRO A 100 7.80 -6.84 -1.27
C PRO A 100 8.99 -6.03 -0.73
N SER A 101 10.19 -6.62 -0.68
CA SER A 101 11.42 -5.90 -0.27
C SER A 101 12.12 -5.15 -1.39
N PHE A 102 11.62 -5.26 -2.62
CA PHE A 102 12.07 -4.49 -3.79
C PHE A 102 10.98 -3.48 -4.19
N GLU A 103 11.22 -2.69 -5.22
CA GLU A 103 10.24 -1.77 -5.76
C GLU A 103 9.09 -2.54 -6.42
N GLY A 104 7.97 -2.66 -5.71
CA GLY A 104 6.80 -3.39 -6.15
C GLY A 104 5.61 -3.10 -5.24
N ILE A 105 4.40 -3.16 -5.81
CA ILE A 105 3.16 -2.90 -5.08
C ILE A 105 2.14 -3.95 -5.51
N ALA A 106 1.55 -4.62 -4.52
CA ALA A 106 0.37 -5.47 -4.72
C ALA A 106 -0.85 -4.78 -4.14
N THR A 107 -1.93 -4.72 -4.89
CA THR A 107 -3.22 -4.19 -4.42
C THR A 107 -4.31 -5.23 -4.55
N GLY A 108 -5.17 -5.32 -3.55
CA GLY A 108 -6.42 -6.08 -3.58
C GLY A 108 -7.60 -5.14 -3.80
N SER A 109 -8.57 -5.60 -4.56
CA SER A 109 -9.74 -4.82 -4.97
C SER A 109 -11.03 -5.36 -4.38
N GLY A 110 -12.06 -4.51 -4.31
CA GLY A 110 -13.40 -4.89 -3.85
C GLY A 110 -14.13 -5.86 -4.80
N ASN A 111 -13.71 -5.94 -6.06
CA ASN A 111 -14.20 -6.91 -7.04
C ASN A 111 -13.41 -8.25 -7.04
N GLY A 112 -12.47 -8.43 -6.12
CA GLY A 112 -11.72 -9.66 -5.97
C GLY A 112 -10.47 -9.78 -6.83
N ASP A 113 -10.06 -8.73 -7.54
CA ASP A 113 -8.85 -8.75 -8.36
C ASP A 113 -7.60 -8.37 -7.54
N ILE A 114 -6.47 -9.01 -7.84
CA ILE A 114 -5.15 -8.57 -7.39
C ILE A 114 -4.41 -7.93 -8.57
N ARG A 115 -3.82 -6.77 -8.35
CA ARG A 115 -2.99 -6.07 -9.34
C ARG A 115 -1.59 -5.88 -8.82
N LEU A 116 -0.60 -6.17 -9.67
CA LEU A 116 0.82 -6.04 -9.36
C LEU A 116 1.42 -4.91 -10.18
N PHE A 117 2.18 -4.04 -9.51
CA PHE A 117 2.82 -2.88 -10.10
C PHE A 117 4.32 -2.93 -9.79
N ASN A 118 5.13 -2.38 -10.68
CA ASN A 118 6.56 -2.22 -10.47
C ASN A 118 6.94 -0.82 -9.95
N GLY A 119 6.03 -0.14 -9.28
CA GLY A 119 6.23 1.17 -8.66
C GLY A 119 5.00 2.05 -8.76
N VAL A 120 5.01 3.17 -8.03
CA VAL A 120 4.01 4.22 -8.11
C VAL A 120 4.06 4.88 -9.49
N GLY A 121 2.98 5.50 -9.93
CA GLY A 121 2.93 6.17 -11.25
C GLY A 121 2.83 5.23 -12.45
N LYS A 122 2.99 3.93 -12.27
CA LYS A 122 2.97 2.93 -13.35
C LYS A 122 1.60 2.30 -13.56
N ASN A 123 1.40 1.62 -14.70
CA ASN A 123 0.27 0.72 -14.90
C ASN A 123 0.56 -0.64 -14.26
N ALA A 124 -0.51 -1.37 -13.92
CA ALA A 124 -0.35 -2.74 -13.45
C ALA A 124 0.37 -3.58 -14.51
N LYS A 125 1.37 -4.32 -14.08
CA LYS A 125 2.11 -5.29 -14.90
C LYS A 125 1.32 -6.58 -15.04
N THR A 126 0.69 -7.00 -13.95
CA THR A 126 -0.10 -8.24 -13.89
C THR A 126 -1.44 -7.96 -13.22
N LEU A 127 -2.50 -8.52 -13.80
CA LEU A 127 -3.82 -8.62 -13.21
C LEU A 127 -4.09 -10.10 -12.93
N ILE A 128 -4.38 -10.42 -11.69
CA ILE A 128 -4.75 -11.78 -11.26
C ILE A 128 -6.23 -11.72 -10.89
N PRO A 129 -7.13 -12.20 -11.76
CA PRO A 129 -8.54 -12.31 -11.43
C PRO A 129 -8.72 -13.46 -10.43
N CYS A 130 -9.41 -13.18 -9.33
CA CYS A 130 -9.73 -14.19 -8.31
C CYS A 130 -11.22 -14.57 -8.41
N PHE A 131 -11.82 -15.00 -7.29
CA PHE A 131 -13.16 -15.59 -7.30
C PHE A 131 -14.30 -14.57 -7.12
N GLY A 132 -14.03 -13.27 -7.21
CA GLY A 132 -15.03 -12.20 -7.16
C GLY A 132 -15.40 -11.72 -5.76
N ASP A 133 -14.95 -12.38 -4.69
CA ASP A 133 -15.15 -11.89 -3.32
C ASP A 133 -14.16 -10.76 -2.99
N PRO A 134 -14.59 -9.70 -2.30
CA PRO A 134 -13.73 -8.57 -1.93
C PRO A 134 -12.48 -9.01 -1.16
N ILE A 135 -11.32 -8.50 -1.56
CA ILE A 135 -10.07 -8.75 -0.86
C ILE A 135 -9.93 -7.74 0.28
N ARG A 136 -9.86 -8.23 1.49
CA ARG A 136 -9.82 -7.42 2.73
C ARG A 136 -8.41 -7.10 3.18
N SER A 137 -7.48 -8.03 2.96
CA SER A 137 -6.09 -7.85 3.34
C SER A 137 -5.17 -8.61 2.40
N LEU A 138 -3.98 -8.08 2.20
CA LEU A 138 -2.90 -8.71 1.45
C LEU A 138 -1.62 -8.74 2.28
N ASP A 139 -0.85 -9.78 2.10
CA ASP A 139 0.56 -9.81 2.44
C ASP A 139 1.39 -10.44 1.32
N VAL A 140 2.62 -9.98 1.15
CA VAL A 140 3.53 -10.40 0.07
C VAL A 140 4.83 -10.90 0.69
N THR A 141 5.38 -11.99 0.15
CA THR A 141 6.71 -12.45 0.58
C THR A 141 7.80 -11.44 0.23
N LYS A 142 8.95 -11.53 0.92
CA LYS A 142 10.09 -10.62 0.73
C LYS A 142 10.53 -10.48 -0.73
N ASN A 143 10.62 -11.60 -1.42
CA ASN A 143 11.03 -11.74 -2.83
C ASN A 143 9.85 -11.58 -3.81
N GLY A 144 8.63 -11.40 -3.31
CA GLY A 144 7.44 -11.21 -4.14
C GLY A 144 6.89 -12.47 -4.80
N ASP A 145 7.37 -13.68 -4.46
CA ASP A 145 6.98 -14.93 -5.13
C ASP A 145 5.57 -15.39 -4.75
N TYR A 146 5.13 -15.06 -3.55
CA TYR A 146 3.81 -15.44 -3.06
C TYR A 146 3.07 -14.25 -2.46
N ILE A 147 1.76 -14.25 -2.68
CA ILE A 147 0.81 -13.33 -2.07
C ILE A 147 -0.21 -14.13 -1.27
N LEU A 148 -0.40 -13.76 -0.01
CA LEU A 148 -1.50 -14.22 0.81
C LEU A 148 -2.61 -13.18 0.76
N ALA A 149 -3.78 -13.57 0.29
CA ALA A 149 -4.96 -12.71 0.21
C ALA A 149 -6.06 -13.24 1.12
N THR A 150 -6.63 -12.38 1.95
CA THR A 150 -7.76 -12.69 2.82
C THR A 150 -9.03 -12.07 2.24
N CYS A 151 -10.02 -12.91 1.97
CA CYS A 151 -11.37 -12.53 1.56
C CYS A 151 -12.36 -12.75 2.72
N ASP A 152 -13.62 -12.37 2.55
CA ASP A 152 -14.63 -12.55 3.60
C ASP A 152 -14.89 -14.04 3.95
N LYS A 153 -14.71 -14.95 2.99
CA LYS A 153 -15.07 -16.37 3.12
C LYS A 153 -13.90 -17.34 3.08
N TYR A 154 -12.74 -16.90 2.57
CA TYR A 154 -11.58 -17.77 2.35
C TYR A 154 -10.27 -17.00 2.37
N ILE A 155 -9.18 -17.75 2.43
CA ILE A 155 -7.81 -17.25 2.29
C ILE A 155 -7.22 -17.91 1.04
N MET A 156 -6.54 -17.11 0.22
CA MET A 156 -5.85 -17.57 -0.98
C MET A 156 -4.35 -17.40 -0.84
N LEU A 157 -3.61 -18.40 -1.27
CA LEU A 157 -2.18 -18.29 -1.54
C LEU A 157 -1.99 -18.25 -3.06
N VAL A 158 -1.43 -17.15 -3.56
CA VAL A 158 -1.21 -16.94 -4.99
C VAL A 158 0.29 -16.97 -5.26
N ASN A 159 0.71 -17.80 -6.21
CA ASN A 159 2.06 -17.79 -6.76
C ASN A 159 2.12 -16.71 -7.85
N THR A 160 3.06 -15.77 -7.74
CA THR A 160 3.27 -14.68 -8.68
C THR A 160 4.27 -14.99 -9.78
N LEU A 161 4.98 -16.13 -9.67
CA LEU A 161 5.94 -16.56 -10.68
C LEU A 161 5.21 -17.16 -11.89
N GLY A 162 5.44 -16.59 -13.06
CA GLY A 162 4.97 -17.15 -14.33
C GLY A 162 5.79 -18.35 -14.81
N ASP A 163 5.42 -18.89 -15.95
CA ASP A 163 6.00 -20.11 -16.54
C ASP A 163 7.53 -20.08 -16.75
N GLN A 164 8.13 -18.89 -16.81
CA GLN A 164 9.57 -18.70 -16.96
C GLN A 164 10.25 -18.21 -15.67
N ASN A 165 9.63 -18.41 -14.49
CA ASN A 165 10.07 -17.82 -13.22
C ASN A 165 10.19 -16.29 -13.25
N ILE A 166 9.47 -15.62 -14.15
CA ILE A 166 9.37 -14.17 -14.19
C ILE A 166 8.38 -13.72 -13.14
N ASN A 167 8.83 -12.87 -12.22
CA ASN A 167 8.00 -12.33 -11.16
C ASN A 167 6.91 -11.41 -11.75
N GLY A 168 5.67 -11.61 -11.33
CA GLY A 168 4.51 -10.87 -11.81
C GLY A 168 4.56 -9.34 -11.59
N PHE A 169 5.42 -8.85 -10.71
CA PHE A 169 5.66 -7.42 -10.54
C PHE A 169 6.50 -6.82 -11.67
N THR A 170 7.29 -7.64 -12.36
CA THR A 170 8.23 -7.21 -13.42
C THR A 170 7.87 -7.76 -14.80
N ALA A 171 6.82 -8.58 -14.91
CA ALA A 171 6.35 -9.14 -16.17
C ALA A 171 6.14 -8.04 -17.23
N CYS A 172 6.58 -8.31 -18.47
CA CYS A 172 6.42 -7.42 -19.62
C CYS A 172 5.20 -7.80 -20.44
#